data_94067b74ed874ca452d0a6d88e22b7ce
#
_entry.id   94067b74ed874ca452d0a6d88e22b7ce
#
_cell.length_a   1.000
_cell.length_b   1.000
_cell.length_c   1.000
_cell.angle_alpha   90.00
_cell.angle_beta   90.00
_cell.angle_gamma   90.00
#
_symmetry.space_group_name_H-M   'P 1'
#
loop_
_entity.id
_entity.type
_entity.pdbx_description
1 polymer ?
#
loop_
_entity_poly.entity_id
_entity_poly.type
_entity_poly.pdbx_seq_one_letter_code
_entity_poly.pdbx_strand_id
1 'polypeptide(L)'
;RDLPIHWECSGRLNYCSEELLQLMKDAGCNFINYGIESMDQKVLNNMKKGLRPEMIIRGIEDTLKVGISPGLNFIFGNHGDNKKTLKKVVDFMIKYDDFAQKRTIRPVTPYPGSPLYYDAIKMGLLDKNNPAEDFYERKHLNSDLICTNFTELSDEEFYECLRWANITLMKNYYNKQRNNTEAQINYLYETKDVTFRGFRFKGGPVNENVASKSFERRKLKEDKKDNINGKTIPTIKETKNWENFYTGDGDRFSQHPEM
;
A
#
# COMPACT_ATOMS: atom_id res chain seq x y z
N ARG A 1 12.22 -13.27 26.34
CA ARG A 1 12.88 -11.95 26.54
C ARG A 1 11.90 -10.90 26.02
N ASP A 2 11.47 -9.99 26.86
CA ASP A 2 10.56 -8.88 26.52
C ASP A 2 11.35 -7.78 25.78
N LEU A 3 11.78 -8.07 24.56
CA LEU A 3 12.43 -7.09 23.70
C LEU A 3 11.34 -6.41 22.84
N PRO A 4 11.26 -5.08 22.84
CA PRO A 4 10.30 -4.34 21.99
C PRO A 4 10.81 -4.30 20.54
N ILE A 5 10.88 -5.47 19.90
CA ILE A 5 11.37 -5.61 18.53
C ILE A 5 10.17 -5.58 17.59
N HIS A 6 10.28 -4.77 16.53
CA HIS A 6 9.37 -4.84 15.38
C HIS A 6 10.15 -5.40 14.19
N TRP A 7 9.56 -6.34 13.48
CA TRP A 7 10.21 -6.99 12.34
C TRP A 7 9.24 -7.26 11.20
N GLU A 8 9.79 -7.46 10.04
CA GLU A 8 9.11 -7.73 8.78
C GLU A 8 9.71 -8.97 8.14
N CYS A 9 8.93 -9.66 7.32
CA CYS A 9 9.44 -10.80 6.56
C CYS A 9 8.73 -10.93 5.20
N SER A 10 9.28 -11.81 4.36
CA SER A 10 8.58 -12.30 3.18
C SER A 10 7.93 -13.64 3.50
N GLY A 11 6.72 -13.85 2.99
CA GLY A 11 5.92 -15.05 3.25
C GLY A 11 5.22 -15.60 2.02
N ARG A 12 4.71 -16.82 2.16
CA ARG A 12 3.87 -17.47 1.16
C ARG A 12 2.53 -17.83 1.79
N LEU A 13 1.44 -17.44 1.13
CA LEU A 13 0.08 -17.60 1.65
C LEU A 13 -0.37 -19.06 1.85
N ASN A 14 0.23 -20.01 1.15
CA ASN A 14 -0.07 -21.43 1.33
C ASN A 14 0.49 -22.06 2.63
N TYR A 15 1.31 -21.31 3.37
CA TYR A 15 1.90 -21.75 4.66
C TYR A 15 1.43 -20.92 5.85
N CYS A 16 0.49 -19.99 5.65
CA CYS A 16 -0.04 -19.15 6.72
C CYS A 16 -1.28 -19.82 7.35
N SER A 17 -1.21 -20.08 8.64
CA SER A 17 -2.39 -20.37 9.46
C SER A 17 -2.64 -19.21 10.43
N GLU A 18 -3.88 -19.01 10.87
CA GLU A 18 -4.21 -17.95 11.82
C GLU A 18 -3.37 -18.08 13.10
N GLU A 19 -3.16 -19.30 13.59
CA GLU A 19 -2.32 -19.57 14.77
C GLU A 19 -0.87 -19.11 14.59
N LEU A 20 -0.27 -19.45 13.43
CA LEU A 20 1.10 -19.02 13.13
C LEU A 20 1.18 -17.50 13.02
N LEU A 21 0.22 -16.87 12.34
CA LEU A 21 0.17 -15.41 12.20
C LEU A 21 0.01 -14.72 13.55
N GLN A 22 -0.81 -15.29 14.47
CA GLN A 22 -0.91 -14.77 15.83
C GLN A 22 0.41 -14.85 16.60
N LEU A 23 1.11 -15.98 16.53
CA LEU A 23 2.44 -16.14 17.14
C LEU A 23 3.44 -15.15 16.58
N MET A 24 3.43 -14.92 15.25
CA MET A 24 4.28 -13.92 14.61
C MET A 24 3.96 -12.51 15.09
N LYS A 25 2.66 -12.18 15.23
CA LYS A 25 2.21 -10.89 15.76
C LYS A 25 2.68 -10.66 17.18
N ASP A 26 2.49 -11.65 18.06
CA ASP A 26 2.91 -11.60 19.46
C ASP A 26 4.42 -11.46 19.59
N ALA A 27 5.17 -12.02 18.65
CA ALA A 27 6.62 -11.88 18.55
C ALA A 27 7.08 -10.55 17.92
N GLY A 28 6.15 -9.63 17.56
CA GLY A 28 6.46 -8.29 17.05
C GLY A 28 6.47 -8.15 15.53
N CYS A 29 5.98 -9.15 14.78
CA CYS A 29 5.79 -9.02 13.33
C CYS A 29 4.71 -7.98 13.03
N ASN A 30 5.01 -7.00 12.19
CA ASN A 30 4.06 -5.95 11.80
C ASN A 30 3.78 -5.93 10.29
N PHE A 31 4.60 -6.59 9.49
CA PHE A 31 4.43 -6.66 8.04
C PHE A 31 4.92 -7.99 7.46
N ILE A 32 4.14 -8.59 6.56
CA ILE A 32 4.54 -9.78 5.81
C ILE A 32 4.38 -9.49 4.32
N ASN A 33 5.48 -9.57 3.58
CA ASN A 33 5.51 -9.32 2.15
C ASN A 33 5.13 -10.59 1.37
N TYR A 34 3.92 -10.65 0.84
CA TYR A 34 3.43 -11.79 0.08
C TYR A 34 3.62 -11.61 -1.43
N GLY A 35 4.35 -12.52 -2.05
CA GLY A 35 4.39 -12.63 -3.51
C GLY A 35 3.14 -13.34 -4.02
N ILE A 36 2.12 -12.61 -4.41
CA ILE A 36 0.83 -13.15 -4.88
C ILE A 36 0.85 -13.32 -6.40
N GLU A 37 1.33 -12.32 -7.07
CA GLU A 37 1.60 -12.17 -8.50
C GLU A 37 0.34 -12.00 -9.36
N SER A 38 -0.74 -12.77 -9.16
CA SER A 38 -1.99 -12.67 -9.93
C SER A 38 -3.20 -13.12 -9.10
N MET A 39 -4.40 -12.67 -9.49
CA MET A 39 -5.70 -13.18 -9.01
C MET A 39 -6.41 -14.04 -10.05
N ASP A 40 -5.73 -14.40 -11.14
CA ASP A 40 -6.28 -15.28 -12.16
C ASP A 40 -5.67 -16.67 -12.07
N GLN A 41 -6.53 -17.70 -11.98
CA GLN A 41 -6.07 -19.09 -11.79
C GLN A 41 -5.23 -19.60 -12.95
N LYS A 42 -5.56 -19.20 -14.20
CA LYS A 42 -4.78 -19.63 -15.37
C LYS A 42 -3.38 -19.03 -15.35
N VAL A 43 -3.27 -17.74 -15.00
CA VAL A 43 -1.97 -17.07 -14.86
C VAL A 43 -1.15 -17.69 -13.72
N LEU A 44 -1.76 -17.93 -12.55
CA LEU A 44 -1.10 -18.60 -11.41
C LEU A 44 -0.61 -20.00 -11.77
N ASN A 45 -1.37 -20.74 -12.57
CA ASN A 45 -0.98 -22.08 -13.05
C ASN A 45 0.20 -22.00 -14.04
N ASN A 46 0.18 -21.04 -14.97
CA ASN A 46 1.29 -20.83 -15.92
C ASN A 46 2.59 -20.51 -15.19
N MET A 47 2.53 -19.75 -14.11
CA MET A 47 3.66 -19.42 -13.24
C MET A 47 4.06 -20.56 -12.30
N LYS A 48 3.29 -21.65 -12.25
CA LYS A 48 3.49 -22.77 -11.29
C LYS A 48 3.53 -22.26 -9.83
N LYS A 49 2.72 -21.23 -9.50
CA LYS A 49 2.76 -20.56 -8.20
C LYS A 49 2.23 -21.45 -7.06
N GLY A 50 1.34 -22.41 -7.37
CA GLY A 50 0.71 -23.29 -6.37
C GLY A 50 -0.28 -22.58 -5.47
N LEU A 51 -0.79 -21.42 -5.89
CA LEU A 51 -1.83 -20.65 -5.20
C LEU A 51 -3.15 -20.74 -5.97
N ARG A 52 -4.23 -20.54 -5.23
CA ARG A 52 -5.59 -20.38 -5.75
C ARG A 52 -6.19 -19.08 -5.19
N PRO A 53 -7.04 -18.37 -5.93
CA PRO A 53 -7.65 -17.11 -5.46
C PRO A 53 -8.28 -17.22 -4.07
N GLU A 54 -8.96 -18.33 -3.75
CA GLU A 54 -9.60 -18.54 -2.45
C GLU A 54 -8.56 -18.65 -1.32
N MET A 55 -7.42 -19.29 -1.59
CA MET A 55 -6.31 -19.37 -0.62
C MET A 55 -5.68 -18.00 -0.39
N ILE A 56 -5.56 -17.19 -1.45
CA ILE A 56 -5.04 -15.83 -1.37
C ILE A 56 -5.96 -14.97 -0.51
N ILE A 57 -7.26 -14.99 -0.80
CA ILE A 57 -8.27 -14.23 -0.06
C ILE A 57 -8.19 -14.59 1.42
N ARG A 58 -8.31 -15.89 1.74
CA ARG A 58 -8.25 -16.37 3.12
C ARG A 58 -6.98 -15.93 3.84
N GLY A 59 -5.80 -16.16 3.23
CA GLY A 59 -4.53 -15.83 3.88
C GLY A 59 -4.35 -14.34 4.12
N ILE A 60 -4.88 -13.47 3.24
CA ILE A 60 -4.87 -12.03 3.44
C ILE A 60 -5.86 -11.61 4.54
N GLU A 61 -7.07 -12.19 4.56
CA GLU A 61 -8.06 -11.92 5.60
C GLU A 61 -7.54 -12.35 6.99
N ASP A 62 -6.94 -13.54 7.10
CA ASP A 62 -6.33 -14.02 8.34
C ASP A 62 -5.18 -13.10 8.81
N THR A 63 -4.34 -12.61 7.86
CA THR A 63 -3.24 -11.69 8.17
C THR A 63 -3.75 -10.35 8.70
N LEU A 64 -4.78 -9.78 8.05
CA LEU A 64 -5.41 -8.53 8.48
C LEU A 64 -6.10 -8.70 9.84
N LYS A 65 -6.76 -9.84 10.08
CA LYS A 65 -7.49 -10.16 11.31
C LYS A 65 -6.58 -10.12 12.55
N VAL A 66 -5.36 -10.65 12.44
CA VAL A 66 -4.39 -10.61 13.55
C VAL A 66 -3.65 -9.25 13.66
N GLY A 67 -3.95 -8.30 12.77
CA GLY A 67 -3.35 -6.95 12.80
C GLY A 67 -1.91 -6.90 12.29
N ILE A 68 -1.54 -7.79 11.36
CA ILE A 68 -0.32 -7.71 10.56
C ILE A 68 -0.68 -7.06 9.23
N SER A 69 0.15 -6.13 8.75
CA SER A 69 -0.02 -5.50 7.43
C SER A 69 0.45 -6.46 6.33
N PRO A 70 -0.40 -6.86 5.35
CA PRO A 70 0.03 -7.71 4.25
C PRO A 70 0.62 -6.89 3.11
N GLY A 71 1.81 -7.27 2.65
CA GLY A 71 2.38 -6.81 1.39
C GLY A 71 1.69 -7.50 0.22
N LEU A 72 0.96 -6.74 -0.59
CA LEU A 72 0.21 -7.23 -1.74
C LEU A 72 1.05 -7.09 -3.01
N ASN A 73 2.03 -7.99 -3.23
CA ASN A 73 2.88 -7.92 -4.42
C ASN A 73 2.20 -8.61 -5.59
N PHE A 74 1.96 -7.82 -6.61
CA PHE A 74 1.43 -8.25 -7.89
C PHE A 74 2.34 -7.78 -9.02
N ILE A 75 2.46 -8.62 -10.03
CA ILE A 75 3.15 -8.31 -11.28
C ILE A 75 2.19 -8.54 -12.45
N PHE A 76 2.37 -7.79 -13.53
CA PHE A 76 1.57 -7.89 -14.73
C PHE A 76 2.44 -8.18 -15.95
N GLY A 77 1.94 -8.99 -16.87
CA GLY A 77 2.62 -9.32 -18.10
C GLY A 77 3.14 -10.75 -18.18
N ASN A 78 2.67 -11.65 -17.33
CA ASN A 78 2.94 -13.09 -17.45
C ASN A 78 2.12 -13.71 -18.58
N HIS A 79 2.49 -14.92 -18.99
CA HIS A 79 1.71 -15.70 -19.95
C HIS A 79 0.23 -15.83 -19.53
N GLY A 80 -0.65 -15.30 -20.36
CA GLY A 80 -2.10 -15.31 -20.14
C GLY A 80 -2.66 -14.07 -19.46
N ASP A 81 -1.81 -13.12 -19.06
CA ASP A 81 -2.28 -11.84 -18.56
C ASP A 81 -2.94 -10.99 -19.67
N ASN A 82 -3.94 -10.24 -19.29
CA ASN A 82 -4.71 -9.35 -20.16
C ASN A 82 -5.45 -8.29 -19.30
N LYS A 83 -6.20 -7.39 -19.96
CA LYS A 83 -6.97 -6.32 -19.28
C LYS A 83 -7.91 -6.85 -18.18
N LYS A 84 -8.50 -8.05 -18.37
CA LYS A 84 -9.43 -8.64 -17.38
C LYS A 84 -8.67 -9.18 -16.15
N THR A 85 -7.53 -9.85 -16.37
CA THR A 85 -6.71 -10.38 -15.25
C THR A 85 -6.17 -9.24 -14.41
N LEU A 86 -5.69 -8.16 -15.04
CA LEU A 86 -5.23 -6.96 -14.34
C LEU A 86 -6.35 -6.30 -13.53
N LYS A 87 -7.57 -6.21 -14.11
CA LYS A 87 -8.72 -5.66 -13.38
C LYS A 87 -9.02 -6.45 -12.11
N LYS A 88 -8.98 -7.79 -12.15
CA LYS A 88 -9.16 -8.63 -10.95
C LYS A 88 -8.13 -8.30 -9.86
N VAL A 89 -6.87 -8.06 -10.26
CA VAL A 89 -5.80 -7.69 -9.33
C VAL A 89 -6.09 -6.32 -8.71
N VAL A 90 -6.44 -5.31 -9.51
CA VAL A 90 -6.75 -3.96 -9.02
C VAL A 90 -7.95 -3.98 -8.06
N ASP A 91 -9.03 -4.68 -8.42
CA ASP A 91 -10.22 -4.82 -7.58
C ASP A 91 -9.88 -5.49 -6.24
N PHE A 92 -9.03 -6.53 -6.26
CA PHE A 92 -8.56 -7.20 -5.05
C PHE A 92 -7.71 -6.26 -4.18
N MET A 93 -6.76 -5.57 -4.78
CA MET A 93 -5.89 -4.64 -4.03
C MET A 93 -6.70 -3.52 -3.37
N ILE A 94 -7.68 -2.96 -4.07
CA ILE A 94 -8.56 -1.92 -3.50
C ILE A 94 -9.38 -2.47 -2.32
N LYS A 95 -9.88 -3.71 -2.44
CA LYS A 95 -10.70 -4.33 -1.41
C LYS A 95 -9.93 -4.62 -0.13
N TYR A 96 -8.68 -5.07 -0.26
CA TYR A 96 -7.87 -5.58 0.86
C TYR A 96 -6.69 -4.66 1.24
N ASP A 97 -6.65 -3.44 0.70
CA ASP A 97 -5.62 -2.46 1.06
C ASP A 97 -5.84 -1.95 2.49
N ASP A 98 -4.85 -2.12 3.34
CA ASP A 98 -4.82 -1.56 4.70
C ASP A 98 -4.32 -0.11 4.73
N PHE A 99 -3.92 0.43 3.59
CA PHE A 99 -3.40 1.80 3.40
C PHE A 99 -2.14 2.12 4.23
N ALA A 100 -1.44 1.09 4.71
CA ALA A 100 -0.18 1.28 5.44
C ALA A 100 0.92 1.87 4.55
N GLN A 101 0.89 1.55 3.27
CA GLN A 101 1.85 2.06 2.28
C GLN A 101 1.23 2.16 0.87
N LYS A 102 1.85 2.97 0.03
CA LYS A 102 1.48 3.02 -1.39
C LYS A 102 1.82 1.71 -2.08
N ARG A 103 0.89 1.20 -2.87
CA ARG A 103 1.05 -0.06 -3.61
C ARG A 103 0.99 0.20 -5.10
N THR A 104 1.83 -0.49 -5.86
CA THR A 104 1.89 -0.41 -7.32
C THR A 104 1.99 -1.81 -7.92
N ILE A 105 1.57 -1.94 -9.16
CA ILE A 105 1.75 -3.14 -9.97
C ILE A 105 2.91 -2.87 -10.93
N ARG A 106 3.86 -3.78 -11.00
CA ARG A 106 5.02 -3.71 -11.89
C ARG A 106 4.91 -4.70 -13.03
N PRO A 107 5.53 -4.43 -14.17
CA PRO A 107 5.67 -5.44 -15.20
C PRO A 107 6.55 -6.60 -14.74
N VAL A 108 6.25 -7.79 -15.25
CA VAL A 108 7.12 -8.94 -15.04
C VAL A 108 8.48 -8.70 -15.68
N THR A 109 9.54 -9.10 -15.00
CA THR A 109 10.92 -8.99 -15.49
C THR A 109 11.57 -10.37 -15.54
N PRO A 110 11.98 -10.84 -16.72
CA PRO A 110 12.57 -12.15 -16.89
C PRO A 110 14.07 -12.14 -16.51
N TYR A 111 14.37 -12.17 -15.22
CA TYR A 111 15.74 -12.14 -14.74
C TYR A 111 16.57 -13.33 -15.27
N PRO A 112 17.82 -13.12 -15.68
CA PRO A 112 18.72 -14.19 -16.12
C PRO A 112 18.76 -15.37 -15.16
N GLY A 113 18.66 -16.59 -15.71
CA GLY A 113 18.58 -17.83 -14.93
C GLY A 113 17.18 -18.25 -14.51
N SER A 114 16.17 -17.41 -14.64
CA SER A 114 14.77 -17.80 -14.40
C SER A 114 14.17 -18.57 -15.58
N PRO A 115 13.18 -19.45 -15.37
CA PRO A 115 12.46 -20.09 -16.47
C PRO A 115 11.92 -19.08 -17.49
N LEU A 116 11.39 -17.99 -17.02
CA LEU A 116 10.82 -16.93 -17.87
C LEU A 116 11.88 -16.25 -18.77
N TYR A 117 13.12 -16.17 -18.30
CA TYR A 117 14.24 -15.69 -19.11
C TYR A 117 14.51 -16.59 -20.32
N TYR A 118 14.51 -17.90 -20.09
CA TYR A 118 14.71 -18.85 -21.18
C TYR A 118 13.51 -18.92 -22.12
N ASP A 119 12.30 -18.71 -21.61
CA ASP A 119 11.11 -18.55 -22.45
C ASP A 119 11.21 -17.29 -23.32
N ALA A 120 11.69 -16.17 -22.79
CA ALA A 120 11.90 -14.94 -23.54
C ALA A 120 12.89 -15.14 -24.71
N ILE A 121 13.99 -15.84 -24.48
CA ILE A 121 14.96 -16.18 -25.54
C ILE A 121 14.30 -17.09 -26.59
N LYS A 122 13.58 -18.13 -26.17
CA LYS A 122 12.91 -19.06 -27.06
C LYS A 122 11.86 -18.40 -27.94
N MET A 123 11.11 -17.45 -27.38
CA MET A 123 10.10 -16.67 -28.09
C MET A 123 10.69 -15.56 -28.97
N GLY A 124 11.98 -15.30 -28.90
CA GLY A 124 12.65 -14.21 -29.63
C GLY A 124 12.34 -12.83 -29.05
N LEU A 125 11.91 -12.76 -27.79
CA LEU A 125 11.70 -11.51 -27.07
C LEU A 125 12.99 -10.93 -26.52
N LEU A 126 14.04 -11.75 -26.40
CA LEU A 126 15.43 -11.38 -26.16
C LEU A 126 16.31 -11.89 -27.29
N ASP A 127 17.41 -11.20 -27.56
CA ASP A 127 18.37 -11.61 -28.57
C ASP A 127 18.94 -13.00 -28.23
N LYS A 128 18.86 -13.93 -29.20
CA LYS A 128 19.34 -15.30 -29.02
C LYS A 128 20.86 -15.41 -28.91
N ASN A 129 21.60 -14.46 -29.50
CA ASN A 129 23.06 -14.49 -29.53
C ASN A 129 23.66 -13.82 -28.29
N ASN A 130 23.01 -12.76 -27.78
CA ASN A 130 23.48 -11.99 -26.64
C ASN A 130 22.33 -11.67 -25.64
N PRO A 131 21.63 -12.70 -25.13
CA PRO A 131 20.40 -12.46 -24.37
C PRO A 131 20.64 -11.75 -23.04
N ALA A 132 21.80 -11.88 -22.44
CA ALA A 132 22.13 -11.19 -21.19
C ALA A 132 22.37 -9.70 -21.42
N GLU A 133 23.11 -9.34 -22.45
CA GLU A 133 23.38 -7.95 -22.83
C GLU A 133 22.09 -7.24 -23.20
N ASP A 134 21.29 -7.81 -24.10
CA ASP A 134 19.97 -7.30 -24.50
C ASP A 134 19.02 -7.14 -23.29
N PHE A 135 19.03 -8.07 -22.34
CA PHE A 135 18.28 -7.94 -21.11
C PHE A 135 18.71 -6.74 -20.28
N TYR A 136 20.03 -6.56 -20.07
CA TYR A 136 20.53 -5.46 -19.23
C TYR A 136 20.36 -4.10 -19.88
N GLU A 137 20.41 -4.00 -21.19
CA GLU A 137 20.13 -2.77 -21.93
C GLU A 137 18.67 -2.33 -21.82
N ARG A 138 17.73 -3.28 -21.88
CA ARG A 138 16.30 -2.98 -21.80
C ARG A 138 15.76 -2.88 -20.39
N LYS A 139 16.42 -3.51 -19.42
CA LYS A 139 15.92 -3.57 -18.05
C LYS A 139 15.92 -2.20 -17.40
N HIS A 140 14.71 -1.70 -17.07
CA HIS A 140 14.58 -0.50 -16.25
C HIS A 140 15.14 -0.74 -14.83
N LEU A 141 15.79 0.29 -14.24
CA LEU A 141 16.47 0.20 -12.95
C LEU A 141 15.59 -0.44 -11.86
N ASN A 142 14.35 0.04 -11.74
CA ASN A 142 13.38 -0.45 -10.75
C ASN A 142 12.38 -1.47 -11.31
N SER A 143 12.57 -1.97 -12.54
CA SER A 143 11.60 -2.84 -13.23
C SER A 143 10.19 -2.23 -13.35
N ASP A 144 10.11 -0.93 -13.58
CA ASP A 144 8.83 -0.23 -13.78
C ASP A 144 8.42 -0.16 -15.26
N LEU A 145 9.36 -0.47 -16.17
CA LEU A 145 9.10 -0.59 -17.60
C LEU A 145 9.27 -2.04 -18.05
N ILE A 146 8.59 -2.40 -19.15
CA ILE A 146 8.73 -3.74 -19.73
C ILE A 146 10.13 -3.92 -20.30
N CYS A 147 10.74 -5.06 -19.99
CA CYS A 147 11.90 -5.57 -20.70
C CYS A 147 11.44 -6.46 -21.87
N THR A 148 10.43 -7.27 -21.61
CA THR A 148 9.80 -8.18 -22.57
C THR A 148 8.32 -8.26 -22.31
N ASN A 149 7.51 -8.38 -23.37
CA ASN A 149 6.07 -8.52 -23.30
C ASN A 149 5.66 -9.97 -23.62
N PHE A 150 5.17 -10.70 -22.63
CA PHE A 150 4.67 -12.08 -22.79
C PHE A 150 3.18 -12.16 -23.05
N THR A 151 2.51 -11.01 -23.17
CA THR A 151 1.05 -10.94 -23.41
C THR A 151 0.73 -10.81 -24.90
N GLU A 152 -0.54 -10.90 -25.23
CA GLU A 152 -1.05 -10.64 -26.58
C GLU A 152 -1.33 -9.14 -26.81
N LEU A 153 -1.09 -8.28 -25.81
CA LEU A 153 -1.25 -6.83 -25.91
C LEU A 153 -0.08 -6.22 -26.67
N SER A 154 -0.30 -5.16 -27.41
CA SER A 154 0.81 -4.32 -27.87
C SER A 154 1.49 -3.64 -26.67
N ASP A 155 2.71 -3.15 -26.84
CA ASP A 155 3.43 -2.47 -25.78
C ASP A 155 2.69 -1.20 -25.32
N GLU A 156 2.06 -0.47 -26.25
CA GLU A 156 1.23 0.69 -25.95
C GLU A 156 0.01 0.31 -25.10
N GLU A 157 -0.71 -0.73 -25.48
CA GLU A 157 -1.86 -1.25 -24.72
C GLU A 157 -1.44 -1.74 -23.34
N PHE A 158 -0.26 -2.38 -23.24
CA PHE A 158 0.31 -2.84 -21.99
C PHE A 158 0.58 -1.68 -21.04
N TYR A 159 1.24 -0.62 -21.53
CA TYR A 159 1.51 0.59 -20.73
C TYR A 159 0.22 1.34 -20.37
N GLU A 160 -0.77 1.39 -21.23
CA GLU A 160 -2.07 1.95 -20.89
C GLU A 160 -2.74 1.18 -19.73
N CYS A 161 -2.65 -0.14 -19.75
CA CYS A 161 -3.14 -1.00 -18.68
C CYS A 161 -2.43 -0.72 -17.35
N LEU A 162 -1.10 -0.68 -17.33
CA LEU A 162 -0.32 -0.37 -16.13
C LEU A 162 -0.58 1.04 -15.62
N ARG A 163 -0.64 2.02 -16.52
CA ARG A 163 -0.96 3.41 -16.17
C ARG A 163 -2.34 3.50 -15.51
N TRP A 164 -3.36 2.87 -16.11
CA TRP A 164 -4.69 2.82 -15.53
C TRP A 164 -4.67 2.19 -14.13
N ALA A 165 -4.05 1.03 -13.98
CA ALA A 165 -3.98 0.30 -12.72
C ALA A 165 -3.30 1.14 -11.62
N ASN A 166 -2.10 1.66 -11.89
CA ASN A 166 -1.32 2.39 -10.92
C ASN A 166 -1.95 3.75 -10.55
N ILE A 167 -2.55 4.47 -11.52
CA ILE A 167 -3.32 5.69 -11.21
C ILE A 167 -4.53 5.36 -10.33
N THR A 168 -5.25 4.26 -10.63
CA THR A 168 -6.42 3.84 -9.84
C THR A 168 -6.02 3.53 -8.39
N LEU A 169 -4.96 2.76 -8.18
CA LEU A 169 -4.43 2.45 -6.85
C LEU A 169 -3.96 3.69 -6.11
N MET A 170 -3.25 4.60 -6.79
CA MET A 170 -2.79 5.85 -6.20
C MET A 170 -3.96 6.75 -5.77
N LYS A 171 -4.98 6.90 -6.64
CA LYS A 171 -6.19 7.66 -6.30
C LYS A 171 -6.90 7.06 -5.08
N ASN A 172 -7.02 5.73 -5.02
CA ASN A 172 -7.62 5.04 -3.88
C ASN A 172 -6.85 5.34 -2.58
N TYR A 173 -5.53 5.20 -2.60
CA TYR A 173 -4.66 5.48 -1.46
C TYR A 173 -4.80 6.93 -0.96
N TYR A 174 -4.61 7.92 -1.85
CA TYR A 174 -4.66 9.32 -1.46
C TYR A 174 -6.05 9.79 -1.06
N ASN A 175 -7.12 9.26 -1.67
CA ASN A 175 -8.48 9.53 -1.22
C ASN A 175 -8.71 9.03 0.22
N LYS A 176 -8.21 7.83 0.56
CA LYS A 176 -8.29 7.32 1.92
C LYS A 176 -7.52 8.19 2.91
N GLN A 177 -6.30 8.61 2.56
CA GLN A 177 -5.49 9.49 3.40
C GLN A 177 -6.17 10.84 3.61
N ARG A 178 -6.73 11.43 2.55
CA ARG A 178 -7.51 12.66 2.63
C ARG A 178 -8.69 12.51 3.57
N ASN A 179 -9.54 11.49 3.35
CA ASN A 179 -10.73 11.26 4.17
C ASN A 179 -10.38 11.04 5.65
N ASN A 180 -9.29 10.30 5.93
CA ASN A 180 -8.80 10.10 7.29
C ASN A 180 -8.36 11.43 7.92
N THR A 181 -7.66 12.29 7.16
CA THR A 181 -7.22 13.60 7.64
C THR A 181 -8.40 14.50 7.90
N GLU A 182 -9.38 14.55 6.99
CA GLU A 182 -10.62 15.31 7.16
C GLU A 182 -11.40 14.84 8.40
N ALA A 183 -11.53 13.53 8.60
CA ALA A 183 -12.16 12.97 9.79
C ALA A 183 -11.44 13.38 11.08
N GLN A 184 -10.11 13.38 11.08
CA GLN A 184 -9.31 13.83 12.23
C GLN A 184 -9.49 15.32 12.51
N ILE A 185 -9.57 16.14 11.47
CA ILE A 185 -9.83 17.58 11.58
C ILE A 185 -11.21 17.82 12.19
N ASN A 186 -12.25 17.16 11.66
CA ASN A 186 -13.60 17.26 12.18
C ASN A 186 -13.66 16.83 13.64
N TYR A 187 -13.11 15.66 13.95
CA TYR A 187 -13.04 15.17 15.34
C TYR A 187 -12.40 16.20 16.27
N LEU A 188 -11.25 16.76 15.90
CA LEU A 188 -10.55 17.75 16.73
C LEU A 188 -11.40 18.99 17.03
N TYR A 189 -12.03 19.55 15.99
CA TYR A 189 -12.75 20.81 16.15
C TYR A 189 -14.16 20.63 16.71
N GLU A 190 -14.80 19.48 16.51
CA GLU A 190 -16.10 19.16 17.10
C GLU A 190 -15.96 18.81 18.58
N THR A 191 -15.01 17.95 18.93
CA THR A 191 -14.84 17.48 20.31
C THR A 191 -14.00 18.41 21.17
N LYS A 192 -13.13 19.22 20.56
CA LYS A 192 -12.14 20.07 21.26
C LYS A 192 -11.25 19.26 22.22
N ASP A 193 -11.00 18.00 21.87
CA ASP A 193 -10.21 17.08 22.67
C ASP A 193 -8.76 17.56 22.79
N VAL A 194 -8.41 18.12 23.95
CA VAL A 194 -7.07 18.64 24.23
C VAL A 194 -5.99 17.56 24.29
N THR A 195 -6.37 16.29 24.30
CA THR A 195 -5.43 15.14 24.32
C THR A 195 -5.11 14.65 22.91
N PHE A 196 -5.93 15.02 21.94
CA PHE A 196 -5.74 14.62 20.56
C PHE A 196 -4.52 15.31 19.94
N ARG A 197 -3.54 14.55 19.48
CA ARG A 197 -2.29 15.09 18.91
C ARG A 197 -2.48 15.82 17.58
N GLY A 198 -3.64 15.63 16.95
CA GLY A 198 -4.01 16.31 15.72
C GLY A 198 -3.41 15.69 14.46
N PHE A 199 -3.87 16.19 13.33
CA PHE A 199 -3.58 15.71 11.98
C PHE A 199 -2.20 16.11 11.43
N ARG A 200 -1.41 16.89 12.18
CA ARG A 200 -0.09 17.39 11.74
C ARG A 200 1.02 16.37 11.82
N PHE A 201 0.82 15.32 12.60
CA PHE A 201 1.85 14.31 12.76
C PHE A 201 1.80 13.31 11.59
N LYS A 202 2.85 13.32 10.78
CA LYS A 202 3.11 12.27 9.80
C LYS A 202 3.49 10.99 10.57
N GLY A 203 2.62 10.06 10.58
CA GLY A 203 2.85 8.75 11.15
C GLY A 203 1.50 8.09 11.14
N GLY A 204 1.46 6.84 10.76
CA GLY A 204 0.25 6.03 10.76
C GLY A 204 -0.58 6.16 12.04
N PRO A 205 -1.60 5.37 12.21
CA PRO A 205 -2.43 5.43 13.40
C PRO A 205 -1.53 5.51 14.61
N VAL A 206 -1.73 6.55 15.40
CA VAL A 206 -1.01 6.72 16.67
C VAL A 206 -1.11 5.36 17.36
N ASN A 207 0.03 4.74 17.62
CA ASN A 207 0.05 3.49 18.35
C ASN A 207 -0.79 3.74 19.62
N GLU A 208 -1.97 3.14 19.69
CA GLU A 208 -2.95 3.36 20.76
C GLU A 208 -2.31 3.26 22.14
N ASN A 209 -1.29 2.38 22.26
CA ASN A 209 -0.51 2.22 23.49
C ASN A 209 0.33 3.45 23.87
N VAL A 210 0.77 4.27 22.92
CA VAL A 210 1.51 5.51 23.23
C VAL A 210 0.54 6.66 23.51
N ALA A 211 -0.59 6.69 22.82
CA ALA A 211 -1.65 7.66 23.08
C ALA A 211 -2.30 7.43 24.45
N SER A 212 -2.62 6.18 24.81
CA SER A 212 -3.20 5.83 26.09
C SER A 212 -2.29 6.18 27.26
N LYS A 213 -0.99 5.84 27.20
CA LYS A 213 -0.02 6.19 28.25
C LYS A 213 0.19 7.70 28.44
N SER A 214 0.13 8.49 27.35
CA SER A 214 0.20 9.95 27.49
C SER A 214 -1.12 10.56 27.98
N PHE A 215 -2.24 9.93 27.68
CA PHE A 215 -3.56 10.27 28.17
C PHE A 215 -3.69 10.02 29.67
N GLU A 216 -3.32 8.83 30.17
CA GLU A 216 -3.32 8.50 31.58
C GLU A 216 -2.43 9.45 32.40
N ARG A 217 -1.23 9.80 31.86
CA ARG A 217 -0.34 10.78 32.52
C ARG A 217 -0.90 12.20 32.57
N ARG A 218 -1.76 12.59 31.62
CA ARG A 218 -2.43 13.90 31.62
C ARG A 218 -3.66 13.90 32.53
N LYS A 219 -4.47 12.86 32.47
CA LYS A 219 -5.60 12.66 33.39
C LYS A 219 -5.16 12.73 34.84
N LEU A 220 -4.05 12.04 35.20
CA LEU A 220 -3.43 12.13 36.51
C LEU A 220 -2.89 13.52 36.88
N LYS A 221 -2.65 14.40 35.88
CA LYS A 221 -2.24 15.80 36.11
C LYS A 221 -3.45 16.73 36.22
N GLU A 222 -4.54 16.41 35.52
CA GLU A 222 -5.80 17.18 35.56
C GLU A 222 -6.53 16.92 36.86
N ASP A 223 -6.63 15.67 37.31
CA ASP A 223 -7.17 15.31 38.65
C ASP A 223 -6.41 16.00 39.80
N LYS A 224 -5.18 16.48 39.56
CA LYS A 224 -4.42 17.30 40.49
C LYS A 224 -4.55 18.81 40.27
N LYS A 225 -5.17 19.27 39.18
CA LYS A 225 -5.36 20.68 38.83
C LYS A 225 -6.76 21.21 39.08
N ASP A 226 -7.76 20.37 39.24
CA ASP A 226 -9.15 20.76 39.50
C ASP A 226 -9.37 21.46 40.85
N ASN A 227 -8.27 21.81 41.53
CA ASN A 227 -8.34 22.58 42.76
C ASN A 227 -7.82 24.04 42.62
N ILE A 228 -7.56 24.55 41.42
CA ILE A 228 -7.12 25.93 41.23
C ILE A 228 -7.80 26.56 39.99
N ASN A 229 -8.80 27.41 40.26
CA ASN A 229 -9.34 28.49 39.44
C ASN A 229 -10.12 28.16 38.16
N GLY A 230 -11.44 28.22 38.29
CA GLY A 230 -12.38 28.42 37.19
C GLY A 230 -12.04 29.64 36.33
N LYS A 231 -11.45 29.39 35.18
CA LYS A 231 -11.46 30.32 34.04
C LYS A 231 -11.95 29.59 32.80
N THR A 232 -13.15 29.94 32.42
CA THR A 232 -13.78 29.60 31.13
C THR A 232 -12.89 30.10 30.00
N ILE A 233 -12.48 29.17 29.12
CA ILE A 233 -11.82 29.53 27.87
C ILE A 233 -12.83 30.27 26.97
N PRO A 234 -12.47 31.42 26.37
CA PRO A 234 -13.40 32.18 25.55
C PRO A 234 -13.79 31.37 24.31
N THR A 235 -15.07 31.20 24.09
CA THR A 235 -15.66 30.69 22.85
C THR A 235 -15.24 31.61 21.71
N ILE A 236 -14.54 31.05 20.72
CA ILE A 236 -14.26 31.77 19.47
C ILE A 236 -15.60 31.99 18.78
N LYS A 237 -16.05 33.23 18.75
CA LYS A 237 -17.22 33.65 17.97
C LYS A 237 -16.96 33.33 16.50
N GLU A 238 -17.98 32.79 15.85
CA GLU A 238 -18.04 32.48 14.43
C GLU A 238 -17.36 33.57 13.58
N THR A 239 -16.23 33.22 12.97
CA THR A 239 -15.71 33.95 11.82
C THR A 239 -16.36 33.39 10.58
N LYS A 240 -17.46 34.04 10.17
CA LYS A 240 -17.99 33.93 8.81
C LYS A 240 -16.88 34.36 7.86
N ASN A 241 -16.44 33.45 6.98
CA ASN A 241 -15.69 33.63 5.73
C ASN A 241 -14.54 32.64 5.54
N TRP A 242 -14.78 31.35 5.76
CA TRP A 242 -13.86 30.30 5.32
C TRP A 242 -13.98 30.03 3.82
N GLU A 243 -15.13 30.38 3.19
CA GLU A 243 -15.36 30.17 1.75
C GLU A 243 -14.39 30.97 0.86
N ASN A 244 -13.87 32.10 1.33
CA ASN A 244 -12.93 32.93 0.57
C ASN A 244 -11.47 32.49 0.64
N PHE A 245 -11.13 31.48 1.44
CA PHE A 245 -9.77 30.91 1.48
C PHE A 245 -9.54 29.80 0.46
N TYR A 246 -10.59 29.22 -0.11
CA TYR A 246 -10.53 28.13 -1.07
C TYR A 246 -10.87 28.51 -2.51
N THR A 247 -11.19 29.77 -2.77
CA THR A 247 -11.37 30.29 -4.14
C THR A 247 -10.12 30.96 -4.71
N GLY A 248 -8.97 30.77 -4.09
CA GLY A 248 -7.68 31.06 -4.70
C GLY A 248 -7.37 29.97 -5.72
N ASP A 249 -7.35 30.38 -6.99
CA ASP A 249 -7.09 29.59 -8.18
C ASP A 249 -6.08 28.46 -7.96
N GLY A 250 -6.48 27.23 -8.35
CA GLY A 250 -5.69 25.98 -8.27
C GLY A 250 -4.45 25.93 -9.17
N ASP A 251 -3.92 27.08 -9.61
CA ASP A 251 -2.83 27.19 -10.57
C ASP A 251 -1.44 27.52 -9.98
N ARG A 252 -1.28 27.51 -8.66
CA ARG A 252 0.05 27.78 -8.07
C ARG A 252 1.03 26.60 -8.07
N PHE A 253 0.65 25.44 -8.58
CA PHE A 253 1.54 24.28 -8.69
C PHE A 253 1.94 23.93 -10.13
N SER A 254 1.57 24.73 -11.13
CA SER A 254 1.93 24.51 -12.53
C SER A 254 3.12 25.33 -13.03
N GLN A 255 3.81 26.04 -12.15
CA GLN A 255 4.99 26.81 -12.54
C GLN A 255 6.23 26.38 -11.73
N HIS A 256 6.77 25.21 -12.03
CA HIS A 256 8.20 24.97 -11.93
C HIS A 256 8.76 24.80 -13.33
N PRO A 257 9.67 25.71 -13.76
CA PRO A 257 10.38 25.53 -15.01
C PRO A 257 11.34 24.35 -14.88
N GLU A 258 11.52 23.70 -15.99
CA GLU A 258 12.46 22.62 -16.26
C GLU A 258 13.84 22.84 -15.61
N MET A 259 14.32 21.83 -14.88
CA MET A 259 15.73 21.51 -14.75
C MET A 259 15.90 20.00 -14.77
#